data_abdadb9a559450434e27adcce5b2f1ac
#
_entry.id   abdadb9a559450434e27adcce5b2f1ac
#
_cell.length_a   1.000
_cell.length_b   1.000
_cell.length_c   1.000
_cell.angle_alpha   90.00
_cell.angle_beta   90.00
_cell.angle_gamma   90.00
#
_symmetry.space_group_name_H-M   'P 1'
#
loop_
_entity.id
_entity.type
_entity.pdbx_description
1 polymer ?
#
loop_
_entity_poly.entity_id
_entity_poly.type
_entity_poly.pdbx_seq_one_letter_code
_entity_poly.pdbx_strand_id
1 'polypeptide(L)'
;ITAQYKNNFGAHNLTGLAGYSYQDNTYENYWMQNWDFPSDQYSYNNMGAGAALKRGEVEEKSEKNKSKLIGVFARINYSFNDRYLASVSIRHEGATQFGANYKWGNFPAVSVGWNIHNEDFMSSLRFISSLKARLGFGVTGSIPEDPYMSLSRLTSDKNLYTGSGWLPSLKPSSNANPNLRWEKKEEWNCNI
;
A
#
# COMPACT_ATOMS: atom_id res chain seq x y z
N ILE A 1 -8.44 -9.14 11.45
CA ILE A 1 -8.93 -10.38 12.11
C ILE A 1 -8.30 -11.54 11.38
N THR A 2 -7.76 -12.53 12.13
CA THR A 2 -7.17 -13.73 11.56
C THR A 2 -7.65 -14.97 12.32
N ALA A 3 -7.76 -16.08 11.60
CA ALA A 3 -7.99 -17.41 12.15
C ALA A 3 -6.88 -18.34 11.68
N GLN A 4 -6.33 -19.13 12.60
CA GLN A 4 -5.26 -20.09 12.29
C GLN A 4 -5.65 -21.47 12.78
N TYR A 5 -5.38 -22.45 11.93
CA TYR A 5 -5.45 -23.86 12.27
C TYR A 5 -4.08 -24.49 12.10
N LYS A 6 -3.66 -25.27 13.10
CA LYS A 6 -2.41 -26.03 13.04
C LYS A 6 -2.66 -27.45 13.53
N ASN A 7 -2.20 -28.42 12.76
CA ASN A 7 -2.29 -29.82 13.14
C ASN A 7 -1.11 -30.64 12.58
N ASN A 8 -0.76 -31.67 13.31
CA ASN A 8 0.32 -32.62 12.99
C ASN A 8 -0.27 -34.02 12.94
N PHE A 9 -0.12 -34.71 11.80
CA PHE A 9 -0.60 -36.07 11.57
C PHE A 9 0.60 -36.97 11.27
N GLY A 10 1.30 -37.44 12.30
CA GLY A 10 2.55 -38.18 12.14
C GLY A 10 3.61 -37.35 11.43
N ALA A 11 4.03 -37.77 10.24
CA ALA A 11 5.03 -37.05 9.44
C ALA A 11 4.50 -35.80 8.71
N HIS A 12 3.19 -35.52 8.77
CA HIS A 12 2.54 -34.44 8.08
C HIS A 12 2.26 -33.27 9.01
N ASN A 13 2.73 -32.08 8.68
CA ASN A 13 2.42 -30.84 9.40
C ASN A 13 1.61 -29.93 8.47
N LEU A 14 0.44 -29.49 8.92
CA LEU A 14 -0.43 -28.60 8.19
C LEU A 14 -0.73 -27.34 9.01
N THR A 15 -0.52 -26.19 8.42
CA THR A 15 -0.94 -24.91 8.99
C THR A 15 -1.77 -24.14 7.97
N GLY A 16 -3.01 -23.83 8.32
CA GLY A 16 -3.90 -22.97 7.56
C GLY A 16 -4.06 -21.64 8.27
N LEU A 17 -4.06 -20.56 7.52
CA LEU A 17 -4.34 -19.20 7.98
C LEU A 17 -5.35 -18.56 7.04
N ALA A 18 -6.39 -17.95 7.58
CA ALA A 18 -7.29 -17.09 6.83
C ALA A 18 -7.47 -15.77 7.59
N GLY A 19 -7.67 -14.69 6.86
CA GLY A 19 -7.81 -13.39 7.50
C GLY A 19 -8.52 -12.35 6.65
N TYR A 20 -8.95 -11.31 7.34
CA TYR A 20 -9.55 -10.11 6.81
C TYR A 20 -8.81 -8.89 7.35
N SER A 21 -8.51 -7.94 6.49
CA SER A 21 -7.89 -6.67 6.84
C SER A 21 -8.73 -5.51 6.30
N TYR A 22 -8.86 -4.47 7.10
CA TYR A 22 -9.47 -3.21 6.72
C TYR A 22 -8.58 -2.07 7.20
N GLN A 23 -8.29 -1.15 6.30
CA GLN A 23 -7.50 0.04 6.58
C GLN A 23 -8.24 1.26 6.07
N ASP A 24 -8.37 2.29 6.89
CA ASP A 24 -8.95 3.59 6.57
C ASP A 24 -7.91 4.66 6.92
N ASN A 25 -7.32 5.27 5.91
CA ASN A 25 -6.32 6.30 6.07
C ASN A 25 -6.95 7.65 5.76
N THR A 26 -6.78 8.58 6.68
CA THR A 26 -7.09 9.99 6.47
C THR A 26 -5.83 10.80 6.68
N TYR A 27 -5.44 11.54 5.67
CA TYR A 27 -4.33 12.48 5.70
C TYR A 27 -4.90 13.90 5.67
N GLU A 28 -4.54 14.71 6.63
CA GLU A 28 -4.88 16.13 6.69
C GLU A 28 -3.61 16.94 6.87
N ASN A 29 -3.45 17.95 6.06
CA ASN A 29 -2.33 18.87 6.13
C ASN A 29 -2.83 20.31 6.09
N TYR A 30 -2.27 21.12 6.94
CA TYR A 30 -2.51 22.55 7.01
C TYR A 30 -1.15 23.25 6.91
N TRP A 31 -1.05 24.18 5.99
CA TRP A 31 0.15 24.95 5.80
C TRP A 31 -0.20 26.43 5.78
N MET A 32 0.57 27.23 6.50
CA MET A 32 0.46 28.67 6.55
C MET A 32 1.83 29.33 6.52
N GLN A 33 1.91 30.45 5.86
CA GLN A 33 3.12 31.24 5.78
C GLN A 33 2.77 32.71 6.04
N ASN A 34 3.59 33.37 6.85
CA ASN A 34 3.50 34.82 7.09
C ASN A 34 4.91 35.39 7.20
N TRP A 35 5.08 36.68 6.93
CA TRP A 35 6.36 37.36 6.97
C TRP A 35 6.22 38.79 7.50
N ASP A 36 7.33 39.57 7.50
CA ASP A 36 7.43 40.92 8.09
C ASP A 36 7.07 40.93 9.58
N PHE A 37 7.71 40.05 10.33
CA PHE A 37 7.59 40.02 11.80
C PHE A 37 8.35 41.19 12.42
N PRO A 38 7.81 41.83 13.49
CA PRO A 38 8.48 42.94 14.17
C PRO A 38 9.70 42.45 14.96
N SER A 39 9.86 41.17 15.23
CA SER A 39 10.98 40.55 15.94
C SER A 39 11.06 39.07 15.65
N ASP A 40 12.28 38.52 15.52
CA ASP A 40 12.55 37.10 15.38
C ASP A 40 12.27 36.30 16.66
N GLN A 41 12.07 36.97 17.78
CA GLN A 41 11.77 36.33 19.08
C GLN A 41 10.45 35.59 19.09
N TYR A 42 9.50 35.92 18.19
CA TYR A 42 8.23 35.23 18.12
C TYR A 42 8.37 33.79 17.58
N SER A 43 9.39 33.56 16.73
CA SER A 43 9.55 32.26 16.08
C SER A 43 8.20 31.75 15.46
N TYR A 44 7.83 30.50 15.68
CA TYR A 44 6.55 29.92 15.22
C TYR A 44 5.38 30.10 16.20
N ASN A 45 5.63 30.76 17.37
CA ASN A 45 4.62 30.82 18.46
C ASN A 45 3.51 31.85 18.21
N ASN A 46 3.72 32.83 17.33
CA ASN A 46 2.72 33.85 17.01
C ASN A 46 2.74 34.19 15.50
N MET A 47 2.18 33.31 14.69
CA MET A 47 2.10 33.51 13.24
C MET A 47 1.29 34.76 12.85
N GLY A 48 0.35 35.19 13.68
CA GLY A 48 -0.48 36.38 13.44
C GLY A 48 0.25 37.72 13.60
N ALA A 49 1.48 37.74 14.14
CA ALA A 49 2.25 38.98 14.35
C ALA A 49 2.87 39.55 13.06
N GLY A 50 3.01 38.75 12.01
CA GLY A 50 3.58 39.21 10.73
C GLY A 50 2.65 40.21 10.03
N ALA A 51 3.22 41.29 9.51
CA ALA A 51 2.46 42.37 8.89
C ALA A 51 1.89 42.01 7.52
N ALA A 52 2.43 40.98 6.84
CA ALA A 52 1.95 40.50 5.55
C ALA A 52 0.50 40.01 5.60
N LEU A 53 0.06 39.42 6.73
CA LEU A 53 -1.34 39.04 6.94
C LEU A 53 -2.32 40.20 6.78
N LYS A 54 -1.98 41.36 7.32
CA LYS A 54 -2.83 42.55 7.23
C LYS A 54 -2.94 43.13 5.81
N ARG A 55 -1.97 42.79 4.94
CA ARG A 55 -1.94 43.22 3.53
C ARG A 55 -2.53 42.19 2.60
N GLY A 56 -2.95 41.00 3.11
CA GLY A 56 -3.45 39.92 2.29
C GLY A 56 -2.38 39.22 1.43
N GLU A 57 -1.12 39.28 1.83
CA GLU A 57 0.02 38.75 1.10
C GLU A 57 0.46 37.35 1.63
N VAL A 58 -0.31 36.77 2.51
CA VAL A 58 -0.02 35.44 3.09
C VAL A 58 -0.50 34.31 2.20
N GLU A 59 0.14 33.15 2.34
CA GLU A 59 -0.34 31.92 1.73
C GLU A 59 -0.85 30.96 2.82
N GLU A 60 -2.02 30.42 2.58
CA GLU A 60 -2.64 29.38 3.40
C GLU A 60 -3.11 28.24 2.49
N LYS A 61 -2.83 27.01 2.87
CA LYS A 61 -3.25 25.81 2.14
C LYS A 61 -3.76 24.76 3.12
N SER A 62 -4.75 24.03 2.71
CA SER A 62 -5.19 22.83 3.41
C SER A 62 -5.44 21.71 2.41
N GLU A 63 -5.14 20.50 2.85
CA GLU A 63 -5.32 19.30 2.06
C GLU A 63 -5.92 18.21 2.93
N LYS A 64 -6.88 17.49 2.38
CA LYS A 64 -7.46 16.32 3.03
C LYS A 64 -7.60 15.20 2.03
N ASN A 65 -6.89 14.10 2.30
CA ASN A 65 -6.92 12.90 1.49
C ASN A 65 -7.43 11.73 2.29
N LYS A 66 -8.25 10.90 1.65
CA LYS A 66 -8.80 9.69 2.27
C LYS A 66 -8.66 8.51 1.34
N SER A 67 -8.14 7.39 1.89
CA SER A 67 -8.03 6.13 1.17
C SER A 67 -8.44 4.96 2.05
N LYS A 68 -9.03 3.94 1.42
CA LYS A 68 -9.44 2.71 2.09
C LYS A 68 -8.91 1.50 1.35
N LEU A 69 -8.48 0.50 2.13
CA LEU A 69 -7.98 -0.77 1.66
C LEU A 69 -8.68 -1.90 2.41
N ILE A 70 -9.21 -2.84 1.67
CA ILE A 70 -9.85 -4.04 2.19
C ILE A 70 -9.14 -5.24 1.60
N GLY A 71 -8.81 -6.23 2.43
CA GLY A 71 -8.18 -7.46 1.97
C GLY A 71 -8.74 -8.70 2.66
N VAL A 72 -8.95 -9.74 1.88
CA VAL A 72 -9.20 -11.10 2.37
C VAL A 72 -8.02 -11.95 1.91
N PHE A 73 -7.48 -12.76 2.79
CA PHE A 73 -6.33 -13.60 2.45
C PHE A 73 -6.42 -14.97 3.11
N ALA A 74 -5.81 -15.94 2.43
CA ALA A 74 -5.64 -17.29 2.93
C ALA A 74 -4.24 -17.79 2.60
N ARG A 75 -3.70 -18.63 3.49
CA ARG A 75 -2.42 -19.33 3.30
C ARG A 75 -2.49 -20.73 3.86
N ILE A 76 -1.93 -21.67 3.15
CA ILE A 76 -1.73 -23.04 3.60
C ILE A 76 -0.25 -23.33 3.50
N ASN A 77 0.34 -23.78 4.62
CA ASN A 77 1.69 -24.31 4.67
C ASN A 77 1.59 -25.80 5.01
N TYR A 78 2.32 -26.59 4.27
CA TYR A 78 2.40 -28.04 4.45
C TYR A 78 3.85 -28.47 4.51
N SER A 79 4.17 -29.36 5.43
CA SER A 79 5.45 -30.06 5.41
C SER A 79 5.24 -31.55 5.60
N PHE A 80 6.06 -32.34 4.91
CA PHE A 80 6.11 -33.78 5.02
C PHE A 80 7.49 -34.21 5.50
N ASN A 81 7.51 -34.89 6.63
CA ASN A 81 8.71 -35.47 7.26
C ASN A 81 9.86 -34.45 7.47
N ASP A 82 9.50 -33.15 7.58
CA ASP A 82 10.41 -32.01 7.62
C ASP A 82 11.42 -31.94 6.44
N ARG A 83 11.15 -32.73 5.37
CA ARG A 83 11.94 -32.78 4.15
C ARG A 83 11.33 -31.96 3.05
N TYR A 84 10.05 -32.14 2.77
CA TYR A 84 9.33 -31.48 1.68
C TYR A 84 8.38 -30.43 2.21
N LEU A 85 8.48 -29.23 1.69
CA LEU A 85 7.74 -28.07 2.14
C LEU A 85 6.93 -27.52 0.95
N ALA A 86 5.69 -27.15 1.19
CA ALA A 86 4.85 -26.46 0.22
C ALA A 86 4.09 -25.32 0.90
N SER A 87 3.95 -24.19 0.21
CA SER A 87 3.13 -23.07 0.67
C SER A 87 2.33 -22.53 -0.50
N VAL A 88 1.05 -22.33 -0.27
CA VAL A 88 0.14 -21.66 -1.22
C VAL A 88 -0.57 -20.55 -0.48
N SER A 89 -0.64 -19.38 -1.08
CA SER A 89 -1.39 -18.26 -0.54
C SER A 89 -2.09 -17.48 -1.63
N ILE A 90 -3.19 -16.85 -1.26
CA ILE A 90 -3.91 -15.89 -2.10
C ILE A 90 -4.33 -14.71 -1.24
N ARG A 91 -4.20 -13.52 -1.82
CA ARG A 91 -4.73 -12.27 -1.28
C ARG A 91 -5.65 -11.63 -2.32
N HIS A 92 -6.88 -11.39 -1.94
CA HIS A 92 -7.88 -10.63 -2.70
C HIS A 92 -8.04 -9.26 -2.03
N GLU A 93 -7.69 -8.20 -2.74
CA GLU A 93 -7.57 -6.86 -2.14
C GLU A 93 -8.24 -5.80 -3.00
N GLY A 94 -8.98 -4.91 -2.35
CA GLY A 94 -9.66 -3.80 -2.99
C GLY A 94 -9.22 -2.46 -2.39
N ALA A 95 -8.91 -1.48 -3.27
CA ALA A 95 -8.48 -0.15 -2.89
C ALA A 95 -9.32 0.94 -3.54
N THR A 96 -9.55 2.02 -2.80
CA THR A 96 -10.35 3.16 -3.31
C THR A 96 -9.64 3.99 -4.35
N GLN A 97 -8.32 3.91 -4.45
CA GLN A 97 -7.49 4.64 -5.42
C GLN A 97 -7.76 4.25 -6.87
N PHE A 98 -8.22 3.02 -7.09
CA PHE A 98 -8.45 2.47 -8.41
C PHE A 98 -9.79 2.85 -9.01
N GLY A 99 -9.87 2.74 -10.33
CA GLY A 99 -11.09 2.98 -11.09
C GLY A 99 -12.22 2.01 -10.73
N ALA A 100 -13.45 2.43 -10.99
CA ALA A 100 -14.64 1.66 -10.63
C ALA A 100 -14.63 0.22 -11.15
N ASN A 101 -14.00 0.00 -12.32
CA ASN A 101 -13.97 -1.30 -12.98
C ASN A 101 -12.88 -2.24 -12.45
N TYR A 102 -11.86 -1.72 -11.74
CA TYR A 102 -10.65 -2.48 -11.38
C TYR A 102 -10.17 -2.24 -9.94
N LYS A 103 -11.10 -1.98 -9.03
CA LYS A 103 -10.78 -1.76 -7.60
C LYS A 103 -10.13 -2.96 -6.94
N TRP A 104 -10.45 -4.17 -7.41
CA TRP A 104 -10.03 -5.42 -6.82
C TRP A 104 -8.88 -6.07 -7.58
N GLY A 105 -7.93 -6.62 -6.84
CA GLY A 105 -6.80 -7.39 -7.35
C GLY A 105 -6.67 -8.74 -6.66
N ASN A 106 -6.14 -9.73 -7.40
CA ASN A 106 -5.79 -11.04 -6.88
C ASN A 106 -4.28 -11.21 -6.93
N PHE A 107 -3.70 -11.66 -5.82
CA PHE A 107 -2.27 -11.79 -5.59
C PHE A 107 -1.96 -13.20 -5.07
N PRO A 108 -1.86 -14.20 -5.97
CA PRO A 108 -1.49 -15.55 -5.61
C PRO A 108 0.02 -15.65 -5.37
N ALA A 109 0.42 -16.58 -4.50
CA ALA A 109 1.81 -16.99 -4.38
C ALA A 109 1.88 -18.49 -4.05
N VAL A 110 2.89 -19.16 -4.59
CA VAL A 110 3.18 -20.58 -4.35
C VAL A 110 4.68 -20.76 -4.15
N SER A 111 5.05 -21.62 -3.23
CA SER A 111 6.45 -22.01 -3.09
C SER A 111 6.56 -23.49 -2.68
N VAL A 112 7.63 -24.12 -3.15
CA VAL A 112 8.05 -25.45 -2.73
C VAL A 112 9.45 -25.40 -2.21
N GLY A 113 9.74 -26.21 -1.21
CA GLY A 113 11.06 -26.29 -0.59
C GLY A 113 11.43 -27.74 -0.30
N TRP A 114 12.72 -28.03 -0.39
CA TRP A 114 13.28 -29.32 -0.07
C TRP A 114 14.44 -29.15 0.89
N ASN A 115 14.30 -29.68 2.08
CA ASN A 115 15.36 -29.75 3.09
C ASN A 115 16.24 -30.97 2.79
N ILE A 116 17.20 -30.79 1.90
CA ILE A 116 18.09 -31.84 1.39
C ILE A 116 18.90 -32.44 2.55
N HIS A 117 19.30 -31.62 3.53
CA HIS A 117 20.09 -32.08 4.67
C HIS A 117 19.37 -33.11 5.54
N ASN A 118 18.05 -33.22 5.46
CA ASN A 118 17.23 -34.20 6.18
C ASN A 118 17.07 -35.54 5.44
N GLU A 119 17.65 -35.67 4.24
CA GLU A 119 17.60 -36.88 3.48
C GLU A 119 18.61 -37.90 3.98
N ASP A 120 18.26 -39.20 3.88
CA ASP A 120 19.09 -40.28 4.42
C ASP A 120 20.46 -40.38 3.74
N PHE A 121 20.55 -40.02 2.46
CA PHE A 121 21.82 -39.97 1.70
C PHE A 121 22.78 -38.86 2.16
N MET A 122 22.26 -37.85 2.89
CA MET A 122 23.08 -36.76 3.45
C MET A 122 23.68 -37.10 4.81
N SER A 123 23.24 -38.16 5.43
CA SER A 123 23.66 -38.57 6.80
C SER A 123 25.18 -38.80 6.94
N SER A 124 25.86 -39.16 5.84
CA SER A 124 27.31 -39.35 5.78
C SER A 124 28.11 -38.05 5.63
N LEU A 125 27.46 -36.95 5.22
CA LEU A 125 28.10 -35.67 4.93
C LEU A 125 28.00 -34.70 6.13
N ARG A 126 28.64 -35.10 7.26
CA ARG A 126 28.54 -34.37 8.54
C ARG A 126 29.04 -32.93 8.53
N PHE A 127 29.78 -32.51 7.48
CA PHE A 127 30.28 -31.15 7.35
C PHE A 127 29.20 -30.18 6.82
N ILE A 128 28.07 -30.71 6.31
CA ILE A 128 26.93 -29.90 5.84
C ILE A 128 25.87 -29.89 6.94
N SER A 129 25.76 -28.82 7.68
CA SER A 129 24.77 -28.65 8.74
C SER A 129 23.37 -28.25 8.23
N SER A 130 23.28 -27.57 7.08
CA SER A 130 22.02 -27.18 6.46
C SER A 130 22.19 -27.04 4.95
N LEU A 131 21.31 -27.70 4.22
CA LEU A 131 21.18 -27.56 2.77
C LEU A 131 19.71 -27.60 2.39
N LYS A 132 19.20 -26.52 1.77
CA LYS A 132 17.80 -26.37 1.42
C LYS A 132 17.66 -25.76 0.03
N ALA A 133 16.89 -26.40 -0.84
CA ALA A 133 16.49 -25.84 -2.12
C ALA A 133 15.06 -25.28 -2.01
N ARG A 134 14.80 -24.14 -2.65
CA ARG A 134 13.48 -23.53 -2.68
C ARG A 134 13.19 -22.91 -4.05
N LEU A 135 11.97 -23.13 -4.54
CA LEU A 135 11.39 -22.46 -5.69
C LEU A 135 10.13 -21.74 -5.25
N GLY A 136 9.93 -20.54 -5.74
CA GLY A 136 8.75 -19.74 -5.44
C GLY A 136 8.31 -18.90 -6.62
N PHE A 137 7.01 -18.71 -6.72
CA PHE A 137 6.35 -17.77 -7.62
C PHE A 137 5.38 -16.93 -6.80
N GLY A 138 5.32 -15.63 -7.10
CA GLY A 138 4.38 -14.73 -6.45
C GLY A 138 4.01 -13.56 -7.33
N VAL A 139 2.78 -13.10 -7.15
CA VAL A 139 2.25 -11.87 -7.76
C VAL A 139 2.04 -10.85 -6.64
N THR A 140 2.59 -9.66 -6.82
CA THR A 140 2.39 -8.51 -5.93
C THR A 140 1.70 -7.38 -6.66
N GLY A 141 1.01 -6.51 -5.91
CA GLY A 141 0.33 -5.34 -6.46
C GLY A 141 0.85 -4.05 -5.83
N SER A 142 0.95 -3.00 -6.66
CA SER A 142 1.30 -1.65 -6.22
C SER A 142 0.07 -0.74 -6.28
N ILE A 143 -0.05 0.14 -5.28
CA ILE A 143 -1.12 1.13 -5.16
C ILE A 143 -0.52 2.52 -5.43
N PRO A 144 -1.17 3.40 -6.25
CA PRO A 144 -0.70 4.75 -6.46
C PRO A 144 -0.80 5.58 -5.16
N GLU A 145 0.15 6.49 -4.97
CA GLU A 145 0.20 7.36 -3.79
C GLU A 145 -1.00 8.33 -3.75
N ASP A 146 -1.37 8.92 -4.89
CA ASP A 146 -2.51 9.84 -4.97
C ASP A 146 -3.83 9.06 -4.91
N PRO A 147 -4.67 9.28 -3.89
CA PRO A 147 -5.91 8.54 -3.68
C PRO A 147 -7.02 8.85 -4.70
N TYR A 148 -6.89 9.89 -5.50
CA TYR A 148 -7.96 10.37 -6.39
C TYR A 148 -7.61 10.33 -7.88
N MET A 149 -6.56 9.62 -8.29
CA MET A 149 -6.13 9.53 -9.69
C MET A 149 -7.19 8.96 -10.63
N SER A 150 -8.13 8.17 -10.11
CA SER A 150 -9.23 7.61 -10.92
C SER A 150 -10.40 8.57 -11.14
N LEU A 151 -10.41 9.71 -10.45
CA LEU A 151 -11.53 10.65 -10.47
C LEU A 151 -11.26 11.86 -11.40
N SER A 152 -12.33 12.45 -11.92
CA SER A 152 -12.26 13.79 -12.50
C SER A 152 -12.05 14.81 -11.38
N ARG A 153 -11.05 15.66 -11.54
CA ARG A 153 -10.70 16.69 -10.56
C ARG A 153 -10.79 18.08 -11.16
N LEU A 154 -11.11 19.02 -10.29
CA LEU A 154 -11.10 20.44 -10.59
C LEU A 154 -9.99 21.12 -9.80
N THR A 155 -9.43 22.17 -10.36
CA THR A 155 -8.50 23.06 -9.68
C THR A 155 -8.98 24.51 -9.81
N SER A 156 -8.63 25.35 -8.84
CA SER A 156 -8.85 26.78 -8.95
C SER A 156 -8.05 27.33 -10.12
N ASP A 157 -8.70 28.15 -10.92
CA ASP A 157 -8.06 28.87 -12.01
C ASP A 157 -7.98 30.35 -11.66
N LYS A 158 -7.48 31.13 -12.59
CA LYS A 158 -7.54 32.58 -12.53
C LYS A 158 -8.99 33.04 -12.48
N ASN A 159 -9.21 34.21 -11.91
CA ASN A 159 -10.53 34.82 -11.86
C ASN A 159 -11.13 34.98 -13.26
N LEU A 160 -12.40 34.67 -13.38
CA LEU A 160 -13.21 34.95 -14.60
C LEU A 160 -13.85 36.32 -14.45
N TYR A 161 -13.68 37.19 -15.47
CA TYR A 161 -14.36 38.49 -15.52
C TYR A 161 -15.78 38.32 -16.08
N THR A 162 -16.79 38.69 -15.32
CA THR A 162 -18.22 38.53 -15.68
C THR A 162 -18.88 39.80 -16.20
N GLY A 163 -18.11 40.86 -16.48
CA GLY A 163 -18.63 42.18 -16.87
C GLY A 163 -18.95 43.08 -15.68
N SER A 164 -19.28 42.51 -14.52
CA SER A 164 -19.54 43.24 -13.27
C SER A 164 -18.43 43.02 -12.20
N GLY A 165 -17.48 42.14 -12.46
CA GLY A 165 -16.38 41.84 -11.54
C GLY A 165 -15.66 40.55 -11.83
N TRP A 166 -14.58 40.30 -11.07
CA TRP A 166 -13.78 39.09 -11.13
C TRP A 166 -14.31 38.03 -10.14
N LEU A 167 -14.63 36.84 -10.63
CA LEU A 167 -15.06 35.71 -9.81
C LEU A 167 -14.03 34.57 -9.86
N PRO A 168 -13.77 33.88 -8.76
CA PRO A 168 -12.98 32.66 -8.77
C PRO A 168 -13.59 31.63 -9.71
N SER A 169 -12.78 31.03 -10.54
CA SER A 169 -13.23 29.98 -11.46
C SER A 169 -12.55 28.64 -11.19
N LEU A 170 -13.18 27.56 -11.61
CA LEU A 170 -12.65 26.21 -11.55
C LEU A 170 -12.47 25.68 -12.97
N LYS A 171 -11.38 24.97 -13.19
CA LYS A 171 -11.14 24.24 -14.44
C LYS A 171 -10.85 22.77 -14.18
N PRO A 172 -11.16 21.87 -15.12
CA PRO A 172 -10.73 20.49 -15.02
C PRO A 172 -9.21 20.37 -14.94
N SER A 173 -8.71 19.63 -13.95
CA SER A 173 -7.28 19.34 -13.77
C SER A 173 -6.92 17.91 -14.17
N SER A 174 -7.89 17.00 -14.11
CA SER A 174 -7.74 15.63 -14.60
C SER A 174 -9.06 15.05 -15.05
N ASN A 175 -9.02 14.17 -16.05
CA ASN A 175 -10.17 13.39 -16.48
C ASN A 175 -10.32 12.14 -15.60
N ALA A 176 -11.57 11.66 -15.49
CA ALA A 176 -11.81 10.38 -14.83
C ALA A 176 -11.15 9.22 -15.58
N ASN A 177 -10.55 8.31 -14.85
CA ASN A 177 -10.03 7.05 -15.39
C ASN A 177 -10.68 5.85 -14.67
N PRO A 178 -11.85 5.39 -15.11
CA PRO A 178 -12.54 4.25 -14.50
C PRO A 178 -11.79 2.92 -14.68
N ASN A 179 -10.78 2.89 -15.55
CA ASN A 179 -9.97 1.72 -15.86
C ASN A 179 -8.59 1.73 -15.18
N LEU A 180 -8.33 2.68 -14.29
CA LEU A 180 -7.12 2.68 -13.46
C LEU A 180 -7.10 1.39 -12.63
N ARG A 181 -6.04 0.61 -12.76
CA ARG A 181 -5.93 -0.73 -12.18
C ARG A 181 -4.62 -0.92 -11.43
N TRP A 182 -4.55 -1.99 -10.67
CA TRP A 182 -3.34 -2.46 -10.00
C TRP A 182 -2.19 -2.65 -10.98
N GLU A 183 -1.05 -2.09 -10.64
CA GLU A 183 0.22 -2.52 -11.24
C GLU A 183 0.62 -3.84 -10.62
N LYS A 184 0.82 -4.87 -11.45
CA LYS A 184 1.16 -6.22 -10.99
C LYS A 184 2.60 -6.53 -11.34
N LYS A 185 3.32 -7.05 -10.36
CA LYS A 185 4.67 -7.57 -10.51
C LYS A 185 4.64 -9.07 -10.25
N GLU A 186 5.16 -9.84 -11.20
CA GLU A 186 5.32 -11.29 -11.09
C GLU A 186 6.78 -11.60 -10.82
N GLU A 187 7.03 -12.43 -9.83
CA GLU A 187 8.39 -12.77 -9.41
C GLU A 187 8.57 -14.27 -9.29
N TRP A 188 9.70 -14.75 -9.82
CA TRP A 188 10.19 -16.10 -9.64
C TRP A 188 11.46 -16.07 -8.80
N ASN A 189 11.52 -16.91 -7.78
CA ASN A 189 12.66 -17.00 -6.87
C ASN A 189 13.17 -18.44 -6.85
N CYS A 190 14.48 -18.62 -7.01
CA CYS A 190 15.18 -19.87 -6.84
C CYS A 190 16.34 -19.66 -5.86
N ASN A 191 16.39 -20.44 -4.80
CA ASN A 191 17.41 -20.34 -3.76
C ASN A 191 17.90 -21.72 -3.36
N ILE A 192 19.18 -21.83 -3.06
CA ILE A 192 19.85 -22.99 -2.47
C ILE A 192 20.56 -22.58 -1.18
#